data_e948de7eaf7840d46fa3e52b6613c905
#
_entry.id   e948de7eaf7840d46fa3e52b6613c905
#
_cell.length_a   1.000
_cell.length_b   1.000
_cell.length_c   1.000
_cell.angle_alpha   90.00
_cell.angle_beta   90.00
_cell.angle_gamma   90.00
#
_symmetry.space_group_name_H-M   'P 1'
#
loop_
_entity.id
_entity.type
_entity.pdbx_description
1 polymer ?
#
loop_
_entity_poly.entity_id
_entity_poly.type
_entity_poly.pdbx_seq_one_letter_code
_entity_poly.pdbx_strand_id
1 'polypeptide(L)'
;MHRNQIGIINNALTQLRDVMLYDTTVQPKHEQPTPMQPPKHEQPTPMQPPKHEQPTPMQPPNDNRFRPALNQDPLFWCLYIMKHGAFKYDQLPNRFTAEQDGKRDQIMMLRDKGKALKQTTGLKFTVSAMEGDIMSPRISLHAFQVLVHLNSLNAVFMNPANRVYAEFISDAVSDKPVYIVVIERKDAQPPRVTMTRATDPQLTSIRAANYRIENPQKPMKSASAYTVPVLTEMCHQLKIQLKPKMKKQELYDAVSKQLVL
;
A
#
# COMPACT_ATOMS: atom_id res chain seq x y z
N MET A 1 12.20 -1.77 49.05
CA MET A 1 12.19 -2.91 48.10
C MET A 1 12.91 -2.58 46.79
N HIS A 2 14.03 -1.86 46.75
CA HIS A 2 14.70 -1.44 45.49
C HIS A 2 16.13 -1.99 45.31
N ARG A 3 16.62 -2.90 46.18
CA ARG A 3 18.01 -3.42 46.06
C ARG A 3 18.16 -4.76 45.28
N ASN A 4 17.10 -5.46 44.99
CA ASN A 4 17.19 -6.80 44.32
C ASN A 4 17.12 -6.76 42.77
N GLN A 5 16.74 -5.66 42.11
CA GLN A 5 16.68 -5.60 40.67
C GLN A 5 18.03 -5.31 40.00
N ILE A 6 18.96 -4.66 40.67
CA ILE A 6 20.29 -4.34 40.10
C ILE A 6 21.20 -5.58 40.01
N GLY A 7 21.01 -6.55 40.92
CA GLY A 7 21.79 -7.79 40.92
C GLY A 7 21.47 -8.74 39.71
N ILE A 8 20.23 -8.73 39.23
CA ILE A 8 19.79 -9.60 38.13
C ILE A 8 20.29 -9.10 36.78
N ILE A 9 20.34 -7.76 36.60
CA ILE A 9 20.80 -7.16 35.34
C ILE A 9 22.31 -7.33 35.15
N ASN A 10 23.10 -7.25 36.21
CA ASN A 10 24.55 -7.48 36.14
C ASN A 10 24.94 -8.93 35.87
N ASN A 11 24.13 -9.89 36.32
CA ASN A 11 24.39 -11.31 36.02
C ASN A 11 24.06 -11.69 34.57
N ALA A 12 23.04 -11.06 33.95
CA ALA A 12 22.71 -11.28 32.55
C ALA A 12 23.74 -10.69 31.58
N LEU A 13 24.36 -9.55 31.94
CA LEU A 13 25.42 -8.92 31.14
C LEU A 13 26.75 -9.69 31.20
N THR A 14 27.04 -10.37 32.31
CA THR A 14 28.27 -11.21 32.43
C THR A 14 28.15 -12.48 31.62
N GLN A 15 26.97 -13.13 31.58
CA GLN A 15 26.73 -14.32 30.76
C GLN A 15 26.76 -14.07 29.25
N LEU A 16 26.37 -12.88 28.79
CA LEU A 16 26.45 -12.49 27.38
C LEU A 16 27.89 -12.22 26.91
N ARG A 17 28.78 -11.87 27.80
CA ARG A 17 30.20 -11.61 27.49
C ARG A 17 31.00 -12.90 27.26
N ASP A 18 30.63 -13.99 27.94
CA ASP A 18 31.34 -15.29 27.85
C ASP A 18 30.93 -16.10 26.58
N VAL A 19 29.81 -15.75 25.93
CA VAL A 19 29.35 -16.43 24.69
C VAL A 19 30.00 -15.83 23.43
N MET A 20 30.64 -14.65 23.50
CA MET A 20 31.26 -13.99 22.34
C MET A 20 32.79 -14.21 22.20
N LEU A 21 33.40 -15.12 22.97
CA LEU A 21 34.85 -15.32 22.98
C LEU A 21 35.30 -16.71 22.49
N TYR A 22 34.52 -17.39 21.68
CA TYR A 22 34.99 -18.60 20.97
C TYR A 22 34.77 -18.42 19.47
N ASP A 23 35.78 -18.21 18.75
CA ASP A 23 36.37 -18.99 17.67
C ASP A 23 37.15 -18.12 16.67
N THR A 24 38.43 -17.99 16.89
CA THR A 24 39.36 -17.51 15.86
C THR A 24 40.66 -18.31 15.99
N THR A 25 40.64 -19.58 15.55
CA THR A 25 41.85 -20.31 15.24
C THR A 25 41.63 -21.12 13.97
N VAL A 26 41.76 -20.46 12.82
CA VAL A 26 41.95 -21.16 11.54
C VAL A 26 43.45 -21.14 11.22
N GLN A 27 44.08 -22.29 11.36
CA GLN A 27 45.47 -22.52 10.92
C GLN A 27 45.51 -22.52 9.38
N PRO A 28 46.56 -21.95 8.76
CA PRO A 28 46.75 -22.04 7.31
C PRO A 28 47.23 -23.44 6.92
N LYS A 29 46.48 -24.11 6.07
CA LYS A 29 46.90 -25.34 5.38
C LYS A 29 47.97 -25.00 4.35
N HIS A 30 49.15 -25.63 4.50
CA HIS A 30 50.19 -25.70 3.48
C HIS A 30 49.64 -26.39 2.21
N GLU A 31 49.59 -25.66 1.12
CA GLU A 31 49.34 -26.22 -0.21
C GLU A 31 50.68 -26.73 -0.79
N GLN A 32 50.74 -28.02 -1.13
CA GLN A 32 51.80 -28.63 -1.88
C GLN A 32 51.71 -28.23 -3.36
N PRO A 33 52.84 -28.01 -4.06
CA PRO A 33 52.79 -27.65 -5.49
C PRO A 33 52.47 -28.90 -6.33
N THR A 34 51.41 -28.73 -7.15
CA THR A 34 50.98 -29.73 -8.13
C THR A 34 51.91 -29.74 -9.34
N PRO A 35 52.31 -30.92 -9.86
CA PRO A 35 53.19 -31.01 -11.04
C PRO A 35 52.51 -30.49 -12.30
N MET A 36 53.26 -29.69 -13.09
CA MET A 36 52.85 -29.21 -14.41
C MET A 36 52.65 -30.38 -15.38
N GLN A 37 51.45 -30.47 -15.96
CA GLN A 37 51.19 -31.34 -17.09
C GLN A 37 51.60 -30.64 -18.41
N PRO A 38 52.11 -31.40 -19.41
CA PRO A 38 52.55 -30.85 -20.70
C PRO A 38 51.33 -30.37 -21.53
N PRO A 39 51.54 -29.39 -22.44
CA PRO A 39 50.50 -28.77 -23.22
C PRO A 39 49.84 -29.78 -24.18
N LYS A 40 48.52 -29.91 -24.05
CA LYS A 40 47.69 -30.65 -25.02
C LYS A 40 47.54 -29.82 -26.31
N HIS A 41 47.80 -30.48 -27.44
CA HIS A 41 47.52 -29.98 -28.77
C HIS A 41 46.05 -29.57 -28.93
N GLU A 42 45.84 -28.32 -29.30
CA GLU A 42 44.50 -27.78 -29.66
C GLU A 42 44.04 -28.39 -30.98
N GLN A 43 42.99 -29.15 -30.95
CA GLN A 43 42.24 -29.50 -32.15
C GLN A 43 41.37 -28.32 -32.62
N PRO A 44 41.29 -28.01 -33.90
CA PRO A 44 40.45 -26.92 -34.39
C PRO A 44 38.96 -27.23 -34.12
N THR A 45 38.33 -26.35 -33.39
CA THR A 45 36.88 -26.41 -33.06
C THR A 45 36.05 -26.19 -34.31
N PRO A 46 35.07 -27.07 -34.66
CA PRO A 46 34.16 -26.85 -35.77
C PRO A 46 33.36 -25.57 -35.53
N MET A 47 33.34 -24.67 -36.54
CA MET A 47 32.45 -23.48 -36.54
C MET A 47 31.01 -23.90 -36.36
N GLN A 48 30.40 -23.51 -35.28
CA GLN A 48 28.94 -23.65 -35.08
C GLN A 48 28.22 -22.68 -36.03
N PRO A 49 27.13 -23.12 -36.67
CA PRO A 49 26.32 -22.25 -37.51
C PRO A 49 25.72 -21.09 -36.67
N PRO A 50 25.47 -19.90 -37.24
CA PRO A 50 24.96 -18.73 -36.51
C PRO A 50 23.65 -19.11 -35.82
N LYS A 51 23.63 -18.97 -34.48
CA LYS A 51 22.42 -19.07 -33.69
C LYS A 51 21.41 -18.05 -34.24
N HIS A 52 20.29 -18.54 -34.78
CA HIS A 52 19.13 -17.68 -35.00
C HIS A 52 18.81 -16.97 -33.69
N GLU A 53 18.94 -15.66 -33.69
CA GLU A 53 18.47 -14.79 -32.64
C GLU A 53 16.96 -15.02 -32.49
N GLN A 54 16.57 -15.72 -31.43
CA GLN A 54 15.17 -15.78 -31.07
C GLN A 54 14.70 -14.35 -30.77
N PRO A 55 13.56 -13.91 -31.32
CA PRO A 55 13.04 -12.58 -31.02
C PRO A 55 12.90 -12.47 -29.51
N THR A 56 13.59 -11.48 -28.94
CA THR A 56 13.51 -11.11 -27.52
C THR A 56 12.02 -10.99 -27.16
N PRO A 57 11.53 -11.70 -26.13
CA PRO A 57 10.15 -11.54 -25.71
C PRO A 57 9.89 -10.05 -25.49
N MET A 58 8.93 -9.47 -26.22
CA MET A 58 8.49 -8.09 -25.99
C MET A 58 8.18 -7.97 -24.50
N GLN A 59 8.96 -7.16 -23.79
CA GLN A 59 8.62 -6.80 -22.43
C GLN A 59 7.20 -6.22 -22.45
N PRO A 60 6.29 -6.68 -21.57
CA PRO A 60 4.97 -6.09 -21.49
C PRO A 60 5.10 -4.58 -21.30
N PRO A 61 4.20 -3.78 -21.90
CA PRO A 61 4.27 -2.33 -21.83
C PRO A 61 4.51 -1.90 -20.39
N ASN A 62 5.48 -1.03 -20.20
CA ASN A 62 5.96 -0.56 -18.91
C ASN A 62 4.78 0.00 -18.10
N ASP A 63 4.14 -0.87 -17.33
CA ASP A 63 2.97 -0.54 -16.52
C ASP A 63 3.49 0.28 -15.33
N ASN A 64 3.53 1.61 -15.48
CA ASN A 64 3.94 2.57 -14.44
C ASN A 64 3.12 2.48 -13.15
N ARG A 65 2.46 1.34 -12.91
CA ARG A 65 1.67 1.06 -11.73
C ARG A 65 2.54 0.51 -10.63
N PHE A 66 2.58 1.20 -9.52
CA PHE A 66 3.15 0.66 -8.30
C PHE A 66 2.23 -0.42 -7.70
N ARG A 67 2.83 -1.54 -7.30
CA ARG A 67 2.14 -2.66 -6.66
C ARG A 67 2.89 -3.06 -5.39
N PRO A 68 2.36 -2.75 -4.20
CA PRO A 68 2.96 -3.22 -2.95
C PRO A 68 2.98 -4.75 -2.88
N ALA A 69 3.98 -5.31 -2.22
CA ALA A 69 4.03 -6.75 -1.96
C ALA A 69 2.88 -7.18 -1.03
N LEU A 70 2.37 -8.41 -1.21
CA LEU A 70 1.19 -8.91 -0.47
C LEU A 70 1.38 -9.02 1.05
N ASN A 71 2.63 -9.16 1.50
CA ASN A 71 3.00 -9.25 2.92
C ASN A 71 3.25 -7.89 3.59
N GLN A 72 3.07 -6.79 2.87
CA GLN A 72 3.26 -5.43 3.33
C GLN A 72 1.91 -4.74 3.53
N ASP A 73 1.91 -3.58 4.21
CA ASP A 73 0.75 -2.71 4.29
C ASP A 73 0.58 -1.92 2.97
N PRO A 74 -0.37 -2.30 2.11
CA PRO A 74 -0.43 -1.74 0.77
C PRO A 74 -0.79 -0.25 0.75
N LEU A 75 -1.65 0.21 1.66
CA LEU A 75 -2.05 1.62 1.70
C LEU A 75 -0.95 2.50 2.29
N PHE A 76 -0.24 2.01 3.32
CA PHE A 76 0.92 2.71 3.85
C PHE A 76 2.00 2.90 2.78
N TRP A 77 2.30 1.86 2.00
CA TRP A 77 3.31 1.97 0.94
C TRP A 77 2.88 2.84 -0.23
N CYS A 78 1.60 2.88 -0.57
CA CYS A 78 1.09 3.90 -1.49
C CYS A 78 1.35 5.31 -0.94
N LEU A 79 1.02 5.58 0.33
CA LEU A 79 1.29 6.86 0.97
C LEU A 79 2.78 7.22 0.96
N TYR A 80 3.64 6.25 1.29
CA TYR A 80 5.09 6.43 1.28
C TYR A 80 5.60 6.89 -0.09
N ILE A 81 5.17 6.21 -1.17
CA ILE A 81 5.59 6.55 -2.53
C ILE A 81 5.00 7.88 -2.99
N MET A 82 3.76 8.20 -2.66
CA MET A 82 3.17 9.51 -2.93
C MET A 82 4.01 10.63 -2.31
N LYS A 83 4.60 10.40 -1.14
CA LYS A 83 5.39 11.38 -0.40
C LYS A 83 6.86 11.44 -0.83
N HIS A 84 7.48 10.29 -1.05
CA HIS A 84 8.93 10.15 -1.20
C HIS A 84 9.37 9.73 -2.60
N GLY A 85 8.45 9.22 -3.43
CA GLY A 85 8.72 8.68 -4.75
C GLY A 85 9.14 7.21 -4.74
N ALA A 86 8.96 6.55 -5.90
CA ALA A 86 9.29 5.12 -6.08
C ALA A 86 10.80 4.85 -5.91
N PHE A 87 11.65 5.75 -6.35
CA PHE A 87 13.09 5.60 -6.23
C PHE A 87 13.56 5.41 -4.78
N LYS A 88 13.02 6.21 -3.83
CA LYS A 88 13.34 6.04 -2.41
C LYS A 88 12.84 4.71 -1.85
N TYR A 89 11.68 4.25 -2.30
CA TYR A 89 11.15 2.95 -1.91
C TYR A 89 12.05 1.80 -2.36
N ASP A 90 12.59 1.88 -3.59
CA ASP A 90 13.47 0.83 -4.13
C ASP A 90 14.83 0.78 -3.43
N GLN A 91 15.29 1.90 -2.88
CA GLN A 91 16.55 1.98 -2.13
C GLN A 91 16.45 1.53 -0.66
N LEU A 92 15.27 1.19 -0.16
CA LEU A 92 15.11 0.78 1.24
C LEU A 92 15.78 -0.58 1.50
N PRO A 93 16.77 -0.66 2.40
CA PRO A 93 17.46 -1.91 2.71
C PRO A 93 16.56 -2.89 3.47
N ASN A 94 15.69 -2.38 4.33
CA ASN A 94 14.73 -3.16 5.12
C ASN A 94 13.37 -2.48 5.13
N ARG A 95 12.44 -3.00 4.33
CA ARG A 95 11.10 -2.43 4.21
C ARG A 95 10.26 -2.60 5.46
N PHE A 96 10.44 -3.69 6.21
CA PHE A 96 9.69 -3.89 7.45
C PHE A 96 10.04 -2.80 8.49
N THR A 97 11.34 -2.59 8.74
CA THR A 97 11.79 -1.54 9.67
C THR A 97 11.33 -0.16 9.19
N ALA A 98 11.51 0.14 7.89
CA ALA A 98 11.09 1.42 7.32
C ALA A 98 9.56 1.66 7.41
N GLU A 99 8.74 0.59 7.32
CA GLU A 99 7.29 0.68 7.53
C GLU A 99 6.97 1.03 8.99
N GLN A 100 7.60 0.35 9.95
CA GLN A 100 7.36 0.61 11.37
C GLN A 100 7.79 2.02 11.77
N ASP A 101 8.95 2.46 11.33
CA ASP A 101 9.47 3.81 11.62
C ASP A 101 8.60 4.87 10.94
N GLY A 102 8.26 4.67 9.68
CA GLY A 102 7.38 5.57 8.95
C GLY A 102 5.97 5.68 9.57
N LYS A 103 5.40 4.59 10.09
CA LYS A 103 4.13 4.61 10.83
C LYS A 103 4.25 5.41 12.13
N ARG A 104 5.36 5.28 12.87
CA ARG A 104 5.65 6.10 14.07
C ARG A 104 5.75 7.58 13.75
N ASP A 105 6.44 7.94 12.66
CA ASP A 105 6.55 9.32 12.20
C ASP A 105 5.17 9.92 11.86
N GLN A 106 4.29 9.13 11.22
CA GLN A 106 2.92 9.58 10.95
C GLN A 106 2.13 9.83 12.24
N ILE A 107 2.32 9.01 13.27
CA ILE A 107 1.68 9.20 14.59
C ILE A 107 2.18 10.47 15.24
N MET A 108 3.49 10.74 15.22
CA MET A 108 4.04 11.98 15.77
C MET A 108 3.46 13.21 15.07
N MET A 109 3.41 13.19 13.72
CA MET A 109 2.75 14.25 12.96
C MET A 109 1.27 14.41 13.33
N LEU A 110 0.55 13.30 13.52
CA LEU A 110 -0.86 13.32 13.86
C LEU A 110 -1.12 13.92 15.25
N ARG A 111 -0.27 13.65 16.22
CA ARG A 111 -0.33 14.26 17.55
C ARG A 111 -0.16 15.77 17.49
N ASP A 112 0.79 16.23 16.69
CA ASP A 112 1.07 17.65 16.50
C ASP A 112 -0.05 18.36 15.72
N LYS A 113 -0.42 17.86 14.56
CA LYS A 113 -1.29 18.54 13.59
C LYS A 113 -2.75 18.07 13.58
N GLY A 114 -3.08 16.99 14.28
CA GLY A 114 -4.39 16.35 14.19
C GLY A 114 -5.57 17.24 14.60
N LYS A 115 -5.38 18.17 15.54
CA LYS A 115 -6.44 19.13 15.93
C LYS A 115 -6.73 20.12 14.79
N ALA A 116 -5.71 20.70 14.20
CA ALA A 116 -5.83 21.61 13.07
C ALA A 116 -6.42 20.89 11.86
N LEU A 117 -5.96 19.66 11.59
CA LEU A 117 -6.48 18.83 10.49
C LEU A 117 -7.99 18.61 10.60
N LYS A 118 -8.51 18.25 11.78
CA LYS A 118 -9.96 18.10 12.00
C LYS A 118 -10.75 19.38 11.71
N GLN A 119 -10.20 20.52 12.09
CA GLN A 119 -10.85 21.81 11.87
C GLN A 119 -10.91 22.19 10.38
N THR A 120 -9.83 21.93 9.64
CA THR A 120 -9.74 22.30 8.23
C THR A 120 -10.48 21.33 7.30
N THR A 121 -10.46 20.02 7.60
CA THR A 121 -11.03 19.00 6.73
C THR A 121 -12.43 18.54 7.15
N GLY A 122 -12.86 18.82 8.38
CA GLY A 122 -14.11 18.29 8.95
C GLY A 122 -14.08 16.78 9.24
N LEU A 123 -12.93 16.11 9.09
CA LEU A 123 -12.79 14.68 9.35
C LEU A 123 -13.00 14.36 10.83
N LYS A 124 -13.78 13.32 11.09
CA LYS A 124 -14.11 12.87 12.44
C LYS A 124 -13.24 11.69 12.84
N PHE A 125 -12.29 11.90 13.73
CA PHE A 125 -11.45 10.84 14.32
C PHE A 125 -10.95 11.23 15.71
N THR A 126 -10.57 10.26 16.52
CA THR A 126 -9.78 10.49 17.72
C THR A 126 -8.32 10.14 17.44
N VAL A 127 -7.39 10.87 18.04
CA VAL A 127 -5.95 10.61 17.84
C VAL A 127 -5.61 9.19 18.28
N SER A 128 -6.09 8.78 19.44
CA SER A 128 -5.81 7.43 19.98
C SER A 128 -6.33 6.31 19.08
N ALA A 129 -7.55 6.42 18.52
CA ALA A 129 -8.06 5.42 17.59
C ALA A 129 -7.24 5.35 16.31
N MET A 130 -6.80 6.52 15.79
CA MET A 130 -5.94 6.58 14.62
C MET A 130 -4.55 6.01 14.87
N GLU A 131 -3.96 6.24 16.04
CA GLU A 131 -2.68 5.62 16.42
C GLU A 131 -2.76 4.10 16.38
N GLY A 132 -3.82 3.51 16.94
CA GLY A 132 -4.05 2.07 16.89
C GLY A 132 -4.24 1.54 15.46
N ASP A 133 -4.98 2.29 14.64
CA ASP A 133 -5.21 1.92 13.24
C ASP A 133 -3.90 2.02 12.41
N ILE A 134 -3.13 3.11 12.56
CA ILE A 134 -1.85 3.29 11.86
C ILE A 134 -0.85 2.20 12.22
N MET A 135 -0.79 1.77 13.50
CA MET A 135 0.11 0.71 13.94
C MET A 135 -0.39 -0.71 13.59
N SER A 136 -1.60 -0.84 13.07
CA SER A 136 -2.10 -2.14 12.62
C SER A 136 -1.26 -2.71 11.47
N PRO A 137 -1.26 -4.03 11.24
CA PRO A 137 -0.56 -4.65 10.11
C PRO A 137 -0.99 -4.09 8.75
N ARG A 138 -2.24 -3.63 8.65
CA ARG A 138 -2.78 -2.94 7.47
C ARG A 138 -3.66 -1.80 7.94
N ILE A 139 -3.30 -0.59 7.54
CA ILE A 139 -4.10 0.59 7.87
C ILE A 139 -5.46 0.52 7.16
N SER A 140 -6.49 1.07 7.82
CA SER A 140 -7.81 1.18 7.20
C SER A 140 -7.84 2.28 6.14
N LEU A 141 -8.88 2.26 5.30
CA LEU A 141 -9.12 3.35 4.36
C LEU A 141 -9.33 4.70 5.07
N HIS A 142 -9.87 4.67 6.29
CA HIS A 142 -10.03 5.89 7.10
C HIS A 142 -8.68 6.45 7.54
N ALA A 143 -7.79 5.61 8.06
CA ALA A 143 -6.44 6.03 8.41
C ALA A 143 -5.70 6.54 7.16
N PHE A 144 -5.81 5.85 6.02
CA PHE A 144 -5.24 6.31 4.76
C PHE A 144 -5.76 7.71 4.37
N GLN A 145 -7.08 7.94 4.44
CA GLN A 145 -7.68 9.26 4.19
C GLN A 145 -7.09 10.34 5.10
N VAL A 146 -7.04 10.07 6.41
CA VAL A 146 -6.46 11.01 7.39
C VAL A 146 -4.99 11.30 7.06
N LEU A 147 -4.20 10.28 6.72
CA LEU A 147 -2.79 10.42 6.40
C LEU A 147 -2.54 11.15 5.06
N VAL A 148 -3.39 10.95 4.06
CA VAL A 148 -3.35 11.72 2.81
C VAL A 148 -3.48 13.21 3.10
N HIS A 149 -4.48 13.61 3.88
CA HIS A 149 -4.69 15.00 4.26
C HIS A 149 -3.57 15.51 5.19
N LEU A 150 -3.11 14.71 6.15
CA LEU A 150 -2.04 15.08 7.07
C LEU A 150 -0.73 15.43 6.34
N ASN A 151 -0.43 14.72 5.25
CA ASN A 151 0.74 14.95 4.42
C ASN A 151 0.47 15.93 3.25
N SER A 152 -0.70 16.56 3.18
CA SER A 152 -1.11 17.45 2.10
C SER A 152 -0.92 16.82 0.71
N LEU A 153 -1.33 15.55 0.56
CA LEU A 153 -1.30 14.78 -0.69
C LEU A 153 -2.70 14.77 -1.32
N ASN A 154 -2.76 14.35 -2.60
CA ASN A 154 -4.01 14.20 -3.32
C ASN A 154 -4.15 12.77 -3.85
N ALA A 155 -5.25 12.11 -3.53
CA ALA A 155 -5.53 10.75 -3.97
C ALA A 155 -7.00 10.59 -4.40
N VAL A 156 -7.20 9.77 -5.43
CA VAL A 156 -8.49 9.20 -5.79
C VAL A 156 -8.43 7.71 -5.49
N PHE A 157 -9.24 7.27 -4.55
CA PHE A 157 -9.35 5.86 -4.20
C PHE A 157 -10.55 5.25 -4.92
N MET A 158 -10.36 4.14 -5.65
CA MET A 158 -11.45 3.54 -6.42
C MET A 158 -11.52 2.03 -6.27
N ASN A 159 -12.75 1.52 -6.30
CA ASN A 159 -13.07 0.12 -6.47
C ASN A 159 -13.79 -0.07 -7.82
N PRO A 160 -13.09 -0.52 -8.86
CA PRO A 160 -13.68 -0.62 -10.19
C PRO A 160 -14.77 -1.72 -10.29
N ALA A 161 -14.68 -2.78 -9.46
CA ALA A 161 -15.69 -3.83 -9.42
C ALA A 161 -17.06 -3.28 -8.97
N ASN A 162 -17.05 -2.37 -8.00
CA ASN A 162 -18.24 -1.72 -7.46
C ASN A 162 -18.60 -0.42 -8.18
N ARG A 163 -17.76 0.04 -9.12
CA ARG A 163 -17.92 1.32 -9.83
C ARG A 163 -18.04 2.52 -8.91
N VAL A 164 -17.26 2.54 -7.85
CA VAL A 164 -17.27 3.61 -6.85
C VAL A 164 -15.87 4.19 -6.67
N TYR A 165 -15.83 5.47 -6.32
CA TYR A 165 -14.59 6.15 -5.97
C TYR A 165 -14.82 7.19 -4.88
N ALA A 166 -13.75 7.56 -4.19
CA ALA A 166 -13.70 8.68 -3.26
C ALA A 166 -12.47 9.56 -3.56
N GLU A 167 -12.62 10.84 -3.39
CA GLU A 167 -11.54 11.83 -3.57
C GLU A 167 -11.04 12.31 -2.21
N PHE A 168 -9.74 12.19 -2.00
CA PHE A 168 -9.02 12.72 -0.84
C PHE A 168 -8.09 13.82 -1.35
N ILE A 169 -8.65 15.00 -1.53
CA ILE A 169 -7.94 16.15 -2.08
C ILE A 169 -7.69 17.13 -0.94
N SER A 170 -6.42 17.36 -0.62
CA SER A 170 -6.02 18.25 0.46
C SER A 170 -5.99 19.71 0.03
N ASP A 171 -5.65 19.96 -1.24
CA ASP A 171 -5.59 21.28 -1.82
C ASP A 171 -5.95 21.20 -3.31
N ALA A 172 -7.13 21.71 -3.65
CA ALA A 172 -7.64 21.69 -5.02
C ALA A 172 -6.92 22.69 -5.95
N VAL A 173 -6.20 23.67 -5.39
CA VAL A 173 -5.53 24.76 -6.15
C VAL A 173 -4.05 24.43 -6.37
N SER A 174 -3.53 23.40 -5.71
CA SER A 174 -2.11 23.07 -5.77
C SER A 174 -1.79 22.25 -7.02
N ASP A 175 -0.66 22.56 -7.68
CA ASP A 175 -0.08 21.77 -8.78
C ASP A 175 0.44 20.39 -8.36
N LYS A 176 0.08 19.94 -7.14
CA LYS A 176 0.50 18.63 -6.64
C LYS A 176 -0.14 17.51 -7.44
N PRO A 177 0.62 16.46 -7.73
CA PRO A 177 0.09 15.31 -8.46
C PRO A 177 -1.06 14.65 -7.71
N VAL A 178 -2.07 14.22 -8.44
CA VAL A 178 -3.11 13.35 -7.96
C VAL A 178 -2.71 11.90 -8.24
N TYR A 179 -2.93 11.01 -7.29
CA TYR A 179 -2.66 9.58 -7.46
C TYR A 179 -3.97 8.79 -7.44
N ILE A 180 -4.08 7.84 -8.37
CA ILE A 180 -5.19 6.89 -8.39
C ILE A 180 -4.74 5.64 -7.64
N VAL A 181 -5.44 5.32 -6.56
CA VAL A 181 -5.27 4.10 -5.76
C VAL A 181 -6.43 3.18 -6.05
N VAL A 182 -6.18 2.05 -6.66
CA VAL A 182 -7.19 1.07 -7.06
C VAL A 182 -7.12 -0.13 -6.12
N ILE A 183 -8.27 -0.52 -5.57
CA ILE A 183 -8.42 -1.77 -4.84
C ILE A 183 -9.13 -2.80 -5.71
N GLU A 184 -8.49 -3.93 -5.93
CA GLU A 184 -9.07 -5.08 -6.63
C GLU A 184 -9.33 -6.20 -5.62
N ARG A 185 -10.58 -6.61 -5.50
CA ARG A 185 -10.98 -7.76 -4.70
C ARG A 185 -11.29 -8.92 -5.66
N LYS A 186 -10.53 -9.99 -5.55
CA LYS A 186 -10.82 -11.25 -6.24
C LYS A 186 -11.25 -12.27 -5.19
N ASP A 187 -12.25 -13.09 -5.55
CA ASP A 187 -12.75 -14.13 -4.65
C ASP A 187 -11.60 -14.98 -4.09
N ALA A 188 -11.65 -15.24 -2.78
CA ALA A 188 -10.67 -16.02 -2.02
C ALA A 188 -9.21 -15.49 -1.99
N GLN A 189 -8.90 -14.32 -2.55
CA GLN A 189 -7.58 -13.72 -2.47
C GLN A 189 -7.60 -12.42 -1.62
N PRO A 190 -6.50 -12.10 -0.93
CA PRO A 190 -6.40 -10.82 -0.25
C PRO A 190 -6.51 -9.68 -1.28
N PRO A 191 -7.17 -8.57 -0.92
CA PRO A 191 -7.35 -7.44 -1.83
C PRO A 191 -5.99 -6.93 -2.30
N ARG A 192 -5.87 -6.71 -3.61
CA ARG A 192 -4.69 -6.13 -4.24
C ARG A 192 -4.89 -4.63 -4.37
N VAL A 193 -3.87 -3.89 -4.02
CA VAL A 193 -3.84 -2.44 -4.19
C VAL A 193 -2.82 -2.11 -5.27
N THR A 194 -3.19 -1.24 -6.19
CA THR A 194 -2.29 -0.68 -7.19
C THR A 194 -2.40 0.84 -7.16
N MET A 195 -1.31 1.54 -7.49
CA MET A 195 -1.28 2.99 -7.52
C MET A 195 -0.59 3.48 -8.78
N THR A 196 -1.12 4.55 -9.36
CA THR A 196 -0.50 5.27 -10.49
C THR A 196 -0.67 6.77 -10.31
N ARG A 197 0.23 7.56 -10.89
CA ARG A 197 0.02 9.00 -11.00
C ARG A 197 -1.09 9.26 -12.03
N ALA A 198 -2.08 10.05 -11.65
CA ALA A 198 -3.21 10.37 -12.51
C ALA A 198 -2.82 11.34 -13.63
N THR A 199 -3.48 11.19 -14.77
CA THR A 199 -3.58 12.21 -15.80
C THR A 199 -4.99 12.82 -15.80
N ASP A 200 -5.14 14.04 -16.29
CA ASP A 200 -6.46 14.70 -16.33
C ASP A 200 -7.52 13.91 -17.11
N PRO A 201 -7.21 13.30 -18.27
CA PRO A 201 -8.17 12.42 -18.96
C PRO A 201 -8.61 11.20 -18.12
N GLN A 202 -7.68 10.61 -17.33
CA GLN A 202 -8.03 9.49 -16.45
C GLN A 202 -8.97 9.93 -15.33
N LEU A 203 -8.72 11.08 -14.69
CA LEU A 203 -9.59 11.62 -13.65
C LEU A 203 -10.98 11.95 -14.20
N THR A 204 -11.05 12.57 -15.38
CA THR A 204 -12.31 12.86 -16.06
C THR A 204 -13.08 11.57 -16.35
N SER A 205 -12.41 10.54 -16.87
CA SER A 205 -13.02 9.23 -17.12
C SER A 205 -13.54 8.55 -15.85
N ILE A 206 -12.77 8.59 -14.76
CA ILE A 206 -13.18 8.02 -13.48
C ILE A 206 -14.44 8.72 -12.96
N ARG A 207 -14.47 10.05 -12.98
CA ARG A 207 -15.59 10.86 -12.52
C ARG A 207 -16.86 10.64 -13.35
N ALA A 208 -16.72 10.45 -14.66
CA ALA A 208 -17.83 10.20 -15.55
C ALA A 208 -18.40 8.78 -15.46
N ALA A 209 -17.55 7.77 -15.18
CA ALA A 209 -17.94 6.37 -15.26
C ALA A 209 -18.32 5.72 -13.92
N ASN A 210 -18.01 6.38 -12.79
CA ASN A 210 -18.16 5.79 -11.46
C ASN A 210 -18.97 6.70 -10.53
N TYR A 211 -19.57 6.10 -9.51
CA TYR A 211 -20.30 6.82 -8.47
C TYR A 211 -19.35 7.36 -7.39
N ARG A 212 -19.45 8.66 -7.09
CA ARG A 212 -18.64 9.30 -6.05
C ARG A 212 -19.20 9.03 -4.66
N ILE A 213 -18.38 8.51 -3.76
CA ILE A 213 -18.69 8.39 -2.34
C ILE A 213 -18.08 9.60 -1.62
N GLU A 214 -18.93 10.44 -1.02
CA GLU A 214 -18.48 11.62 -0.28
C GLU A 214 -17.85 11.25 1.08
N ASN A 215 -18.44 10.28 1.78
CA ASN A 215 -17.96 9.81 3.06
C ASN A 215 -17.75 8.30 3.03
N PRO A 216 -16.51 7.82 2.87
CA PRO A 216 -16.19 6.39 2.81
C PRO A 216 -16.58 5.59 4.05
N GLN A 217 -16.65 6.25 5.22
CA GLN A 217 -17.02 5.58 6.48
C GLN A 217 -18.54 5.43 6.65
N LYS A 218 -19.28 6.29 6.02
CA LYS A 218 -20.75 6.27 6.02
C LYS A 218 -21.26 6.61 4.63
N PRO A 219 -21.12 5.70 3.65
CA PRO A 219 -21.45 5.96 2.26
C PRO A 219 -22.95 6.20 2.04
N MET A 220 -23.79 5.74 2.97
CA MET A 220 -25.22 6.01 2.96
C MET A 220 -25.72 6.56 4.29
N LYS A 221 -26.76 7.41 4.22
CA LYS A 221 -27.60 7.77 5.37
C LYS A 221 -28.53 6.58 5.70
N SER A 222 -29.37 6.71 6.73
CA SER A 222 -30.40 5.71 7.02
C SER A 222 -31.41 5.57 5.88
N ALA A 223 -32.03 4.40 5.74
CA ALA A 223 -33.02 4.14 4.67
C ALA A 223 -34.18 5.15 4.66
N SER A 224 -34.53 5.71 5.84
CA SER A 224 -35.56 6.76 5.97
C SER A 224 -35.22 8.04 5.21
N ALA A 225 -33.94 8.35 5.04
CA ALA A 225 -33.47 9.57 4.37
C ALA A 225 -33.60 9.52 2.84
N TYR A 226 -33.97 8.40 2.26
CA TYR A 226 -34.11 8.24 0.82
C TYR A 226 -35.55 7.97 0.41
N THR A 227 -35.91 8.41 -0.78
CA THR A 227 -37.18 8.04 -1.46
C THR A 227 -36.91 6.91 -2.46
N VAL A 228 -37.96 6.19 -2.88
CA VAL A 228 -37.82 5.13 -3.89
C VAL A 228 -37.22 5.66 -5.21
N PRO A 229 -37.67 6.79 -5.76
CA PRO A 229 -37.08 7.35 -6.98
C PRO A 229 -35.56 7.62 -6.84
N VAL A 230 -35.12 8.18 -5.70
CA VAL A 230 -33.68 8.45 -5.45
C VAL A 230 -32.88 7.17 -5.41
N LEU A 231 -33.37 6.13 -4.72
CA LEU A 231 -32.68 4.83 -4.68
C LEU A 231 -32.65 4.17 -6.06
N THR A 232 -33.71 4.30 -6.84
CA THR A 232 -33.76 3.78 -8.22
C THR A 232 -32.72 4.48 -9.10
N GLU A 233 -32.61 5.80 -9.00
CA GLU A 233 -31.58 6.57 -9.73
C GLU A 233 -30.17 6.15 -9.32
N MET A 234 -29.91 5.99 -8.03
CA MET A 234 -28.62 5.47 -7.55
C MET A 234 -28.31 4.07 -8.11
N CYS A 235 -29.32 3.18 -8.18
CA CYS A 235 -29.16 1.87 -8.80
C CYS A 235 -28.77 1.98 -10.27
N HIS A 236 -29.38 2.90 -11.03
CA HIS A 236 -29.03 3.14 -12.44
C HIS A 236 -27.60 3.65 -12.60
N GLN A 237 -27.20 4.61 -11.80
CA GLN A 237 -25.83 5.15 -11.80
C GLN A 237 -24.79 4.08 -11.46
N LEU A 238 -25.08 3.23 -10.49
CA LEU A 238 -24.24 2.08 -10.09
C LEU A 238 -24.35 0.88 -11.03
N LYS A 239 -25.25 0.96 -12.04
CA LYS A 239 -25.56 -0.15 -12.99
C LYS A 239 -26.01 -1.44 -12.30
N ILE A 240 -26.73 -1.31 -11.20
CA ILE A 240 -27.34 -2.43 -10.49
C ILE A 240 -28.54 -2.92 -11.30
N GLN A 241 -28.62 -4.22 -11.56
CA GLN A 241 -29.78 -4.80 -12.23
C GLN A 241 -30.99 -4.79 -11.30
N LEU A 242 -32.02 -4.04 -11.70
CA LEU A 242 -33.26 -3.92 -10.95
C LEU A 242 -34.20 -5.09 -11.31
N LYS A 243 -34.76 -5.71 -10.29
CA LYS A 243 -35.87 -6.67 -10.46
C LYS A 243 -37.21 -5.90 -10.51
N PRO A 244 -38.24 -6.41 -11.23
CA PRO A 244 -39.56 -5.78 -11.23
C PRO A 244 -40.14 -5.69 -9.81
N LYS A 245 -40.74 -4.55 -9.44
CA LYS A 245 -41.44 -4.32 -8.17
C LYS A 245 -40.55 -4.45 -6.91
N MET A 246 -39.27 -4.08 -6.97
CA MET A 246 -38.41 -4.04 -5.77
C MET A 246 -38.97 -3.05 -4.75
N LYS A 247 -39.02 -3.46 -3.47
CA LYS A 247 -39.40 -2.60 -2.36
C LYS A 247 -38.26 -1.63 -2.01
N LYS A 248 -38.59 -0.54 -1.32
CA LYS A 248 -37.62 0.49 -0.88
C LYS A 248 -36.41 -0.13 -0.15
N GLN A 249 -36.68 -1.08 0.77
CA GLN A 249 -35.60 -1.71 1.54
C GLN A 249 -34.66 -2.53 0.66
N GLU A 250 -35.20 -3.26 -0.31
CA GLU A 250 -34.40 -4.06 -1.25
C GLU A 250 -33.50 -3.19 -2.14
N LEU A 251 -34.02 -2.03 -2.58
CA LEU A 251 -33.22 -1.04 -3.31
C LEU A 251 -32.10 -0.47 -2.43
N TYR A 252 -32.43 -0.12 -1.18
CA TYR A 252 -31.46 0.40 -0.23
C TYR A 252 -30.34 -0.60 0.05
N ASP A 253 -30.68 -1.87 0.27
CA ASP A 253 -29.70 -2.94 0.55
C ASP A 253 -28.82 -3.22 -0.69
N ALA A 254 -29.40 -3.20 -1.89
CA ALA A 254 -28.65 -3.36 -3.13
C ALA A 254 -27.64 -2.23 -3.34
N VAL A 255 -28.05 -0.97 -3.15
CA VAL A 255 -27.16 0.20 -3.22
C VAL A 255 -26.09 0.12 -2.13
N SER A 256 -26.49 -0.17 -0.89
CA SER A 256 -25.55 -0.25 0.26
C SER A 256 -24.46 -1.31 0.03
N LYS A 257 -24.82 -2.45 -0.54
CA LYS A 257 -23.87 -3.52 -0.89
C LYS A 257 -22.87 -3.09 -1.97
N GLN A 258 -23.29 -2.24 -2.90
CA GLN A 258 -22.43 -1.77 -4.00
C GLN A 258 -21.51 -0.63 -3.58
N LEU A 259 -21.93 0.20 -2.59
CA LEU A 259 -21.15 1.35 -2.11
C LEU A 259 -20.00 0.96 -1.16
N VAL A 260 -19.27 -0.10 -1.46
CA VAL A 260 -18.09 -0.55 -0.71
C VAL A 260 -16.84 -0.21 -1.51
N LEU A 261 -15.99 0.64 -0.92
CA LEU A 261 -14.66 0.98 -1.45
C LEU A 261 -13.64 -0.10 -1.19
#